data_68626215c0738fee6ac67b4a906b8780
#
_entry.id   68626215c0738fee6ac67b4a906b8780
#
_cell.length_a   1.000
_cell.length_b   1.000
_cell.length_c   1.000
_cell.angle_alpha   90.00
_cell.angle_beta   90.00
_cell.angle_gamma   90.00
#
_symmetry.space_group_name_H-M   'P 1'
#
loop_
_entity.id
_entity.type
_entity.pdbx_description
1 polymer ?
#
loop_
_entity_poly.entity_id
_entity_poly.type
_entity_poly.pdbx_seq_one_letter_code
_entity_poly.pdbx_strand_id
1 'polypeptide(L)'
;MIEFSWDHLQLCSADAEATAAWFARCLNAEIVRRPGRVDLRIGTINLFITPLAEPGDTPPEGAGPRQGIDHIGVRVDDLDAAFAHLLASGAQVIAPIQPIRAGVRGCFVRAPGEILVEVLERRPAEMSFN
;
A
#
# COMPACT_ATOMS: atom_id res chain seq x y z
N MET A 1 -5.49 18.23 14.64
CA MET A 1 -4.40 17.23 14.48
C MET A 1 -4.78 16.25 13.38
N ILE A 2 -3.81 15.92 12.53
CA ILE A 2 -4.05 14.95 11.45
C ILE A 2 -4.02 13.56 12.03
N GLU A 3 -5.07 12.80 11.77
CA GLU A 3 -5.13 11.40 12.20
C GLU A 3 -4.68 10.49 11.07
N PHE A 4 -3.75 9.61 11.39
CA PHE A 4 -3.33 8.56 10.47
C PHE A 4 -3.92 7.25 10.96
N SER A 5 -4.48 6.49 10.06
CA SER A 5 -5.01 5.17 10.41
C SER A 5 -4.40 4.12 9.48
N TRP A 6 -4.40 2.89 9.95
CA TRP A 6 -3.85 1.79 9.18
C TRP A 6 -4.73 1.50 7.97
N ASP A 7 -4.11 1.30 6.81
CA ASP A 7 -4.84 0.91 5.62
C ASP A 7 -4.51 -0.52 5.21
N HIS A 8 -3.24 -0.80 4.95
CA HIS A 8 -2.86 -2.13 4.48
C HIS A 8 -1.38 -2.40 4.65
N LEU A 9 -1.02 -3.68 4.58
CA LEU A 9 0.35 -4.12 4.43
C LEU A 9 0.50 -4.69 3.04
N GLN A 10 1.51 -4.24 2.31
CA GLN A 10 1.76 -4.70 0.96
C GLN A 10 2.85 -5.75 0.96
N LEU A 11 2.54 -6.91 0.41
CA LEU A 11 3.48 -8.01 0.26
C LEU A 11 3.77 -8.24 -1.21
N CYS A 12 4.98 -8.68 -1.50
CA CYS A 12 5.34 -9.17 -2.82
C CYS A 12 5.68 -10.65 -2.70
N SER A 13 5.26 -11.44 -3.65
CA SER A 13 5.50 -12.88 -3.63
C SER A 13 5.74 -13.41 -5.03
N ALA A 14 6.70 -14.33 -5.13
CA ALA A 14 6.93 -15.04 -6.38
C ALA A 14 5.74 -15.92 -6.75
N ASP A 15 4.92 -16.30 -5.77
CA ASP A 15 3.72 -17.10 -6.00
C ASP A 15 2.63 -16.57 -5.06
N ALA A 16 1.89 -15.56 -5.54
CA ALA A 16 0.87 -14.90 -4.73
C ALA A 16 -0.24 -15.87 -4.30
N GLU A 17 -0.60 -16.83 -5.18
CA GLU A 17 -1.65 -17.77 -4.84
C GLU A 17 -1.21 -18.73 -3.74
N ALA A 18 0.03 -19.17 -3.77
CA ALA A 18 0.55 -20.05 -2.71
C ALA A 18 0.63 -19.29 -1.38
N THR A 19 1.06 -18.03 -1.42
CA THR A 19 1.12 -17.20 -0.21
C THR A 19 -0.28 -16.99 0.36
N ALA A 20 -1.23 -16.64 -0.49
CA ALA A 20 -2.61 -16.43 -0.06
C ALA A 20 -3.20 -17.71 0.54
N ALA A 21 -2.95 -18.86 -0.10
CA ALA A 21 -3.46 -20.14 0.38
C ALA A 21 -2.89 -20.46 1.76
N TRP A 22 -1.65 -20.12 2.02
CA TRP A 22 -1.06 -20.34 3.33
C TRP A 22 -1.79 -19.52 4.41
N PHE A 23 -2.00 -18.22 4.14
CA PHE A 23 -2.69 -17.37 5.09
C PHE A 23 -4.13 -17.82 5.33
N ALA A 24 -4.83 -18.26 4.27
CA ALA A 24 -6.19 -18.76 4.41
C ALA A 24 -6.23 -20.04 5.24
N ARG A 25 -5.30 -20.96 4.95
CA ARG A 25 -5.28 -22.25 5.63
C ARG A 25 -4.82 -22.14 7.07
N CYS A 26 -3.78 -21.36 7.33
CA CYS A 26 -3.15 -21.32 8.64
C CYS A 26 -3.71 -20.23 9.55
N LEU A 27 -4.19 -19.13 8.98
CA LEU A 27 -4.67 -17.99 9.78
C LEU A 27 -6.12 -17.62 9.47
N ASN A 28 -6.82 -18.46 8.72
CA ASN A 28 -8.23 -18.25 8.37
C ASN A 28 -8.48 -16.90 7.66
N ALA A 29 -7.51 -16.46 6.86
CA ALA A 29 -7.66 -15.24 6.13
C ALA A 29 -8.73 -15.38 5.04
N GLU A 30 -9.49 -14.33 4.82
CA GLU A 30 -10.40 -14.26 3.67
C GLU A 30 -9.59 -13.84 2.46
N ILE A 31 -9.89 -14.44 1.30
CA ILE A 31 -9.19 -14.14 0.05
C ILE A 31 -10.16 -13.46 -0.91
N VAL A 32 -9.72 -12.31 -1.45
CA VAL A 32 -10.46 -11.61 -2.52
C VAL A 32 -9.47 -11.38 -3.65
N ARG A 33 -9.71 -12.04 -4.80
CA ARG A 33 -8.83 -11.89 -5.94
C ARG A 33 -9.23 -10.68 -6.76
N ARG A 34 -8.22 -9.89 -7.14
CA ARG A 34 -8.41 -8.71 -7.97
C ARG A 34 -7.45 -8.78 -9.14
N PRO A 35 -7.70 -8.03 -10.21
CA PRO A 35 -6.75 -8.00 -11.32
C PRO A 35 -5.36 -7.61 -10.84
N GLY A 36 -4.38 -8.47 -11.04
CA GLY A 36 -2.99 -8.22 -10.70
C GLY A 36 -2.67 -8.23 -9.21
N ARG A 37 -3.61 -8.65 -8.35
CA ARG A 37 -3.39 -8.60 -6.92
C ARG A 37 -4.30 -9.59 -6.20
N VAL A 38 -3.82 -10.17 -5.13
CA VAL A 38 -4.64 -10.99 -4.25
C VAL A 38 -4.74 -10.28 -2.91
N ASP A 39 -5.93 -9.95 -2.51
CA ASP A 39 -6.15 -9.28 -1.21
C ASP A 39 -6.53 -10.31 -0.17
N LEU A 40 -6.01 -10.11 1.02
CA LEU A 40 -6.34 -10.93 2.18
C LEU A 40 -6.89 -10.04 3.29
N ARG A 41 -7.74 -10.62 4.10
CA ARG A 41 -8.24 -9.93 5.27
C ARG A 41 -8.15 -10.85 6.48
N ILE A 42 -7.51 -10.34 7.54
CA ILE A 42 -7.42 -11.03 8.82
C ILE A 42 -7.97 -10.07 9.85
N GLY A 43 -9.20 -10.36 10.35
CA GLY A 43 -9.87 -9.41 11.24
C GLY A 43 -10.10 -8.09 10.54
N THR A 44 -9.52 -7.02 11.06
CA THR A 44 -9.63 -5.68 10.45
C THR A 44 -8.39 -5.32 9.63
N ILE A 45 -7.44 -6.23 9.49
CA ILE A 45 -6.18 -5.97 8.80
C ILE A 45 -6.27 -6.43 7.36
N ASN A 46 -5.90 -5.55 6.45
CA ASN A 46 -5.82 -5.85 5.02
C ASN A 46 -4.37 -6.12 4.64
N LEU A 47 -4.16 -7.21 3.92
CA LEU A 47 -2.86 -7.54 3.33
C LEU A 47 -3.08 -7.64 1.84
N PHE A 48 -2.26 -6.94 1.06
CA PHE A 48 -2.34 -7.00 -0.40
C PHE A 48 -1.11 -7.73 -0.91
N ILE A 49 -1.29 -8.68 -1.81
CA ILE A 49 -0.19 -9.47 -2.34
C ILE A 49 -0.10 -9.22 -3.84
N THR A 50 1.05 -8.68 -4.27
CA THR A 50 1.33 -8.50 -5.69
C THR A 50 2.46 -9.43 -6.11
N PRO A 51 2.53 -9.80 -7.38
CA PRO A 51 3.67 -10.57 -7.87
C PRO A 51 4.94 -9.73 -7.82
N LEU A 52 6.07 -10.39 -7.84
CA LEU A 52 7.36 -9.69 -7.95
C LEU A 52 7.40 -8.96 -9.28
N ALA A 53 8.14 -7.84 -9.30
CA ALA A 53 8.34 -7.10 -10.54
C ALA A 53 9.04 -7.98 -11.57
N GLU A 54 8.63 -7.83 -12.82
CA GLU A 54 9.24 -8.59 -13.91
C GLU A 54 10.61 -8.00 -14.25
N PRO A 55 11.50 -8.83 -14.80
CA PRO A 55 12.79 -8.31 -15.28
C PRO A 55 12.55 -7.18 -16.29
N GLY A 56 13.21 -6.05 -16.07
CA GLY A 56 13.04 -4.89 -16.94
C GLY A 56 12.09 -3.85 -16.40
N ASP A 57 11.28 -4.20 -15.41
CA ASP A 57 10.43 -3.20 -14.74
C ASP A 57 11.31 -2.26 -13.92
N THR A 58 10.84 -1.03 -13.80
CA THR A 58 11.55 -0.04 -12.99
C THR A 58 10.69 0.27 -11.77
N PRO A 59 10.95 -0.41 -10.64
CA PRO A 59 10.17 -0.14 -9.44
C PRO A 59 10.51 1.23 -8.87
N PRO A 60 9.61 1.83 -8.09
CA PRO A 60 9.93 3.06 -7.37
C PRO A 60 11.17 2.86 -6.50
N GLU A 61 11.90 3.96 -6.29
CA GLU A 61 13.07 3.90 -5.41
C GLU A 61 12.66 3.41 -4.03
N GLY A 62 13.41 2.48 -3.47
CA GLY A 62 13.13 1.91 -2.17
C GLY A 62 12.19 0.72 -2.21
N ALA A 63 11.46 0.55 -3.30
CA ALA A 63 10.70 -0.67 -3.56
C ALA A 63 11.53 -1.50 -4.54
N GLY A 64 11.39 -2.79 -4.50
CA GLY A 64 12.16 -3.61 -5.40
C GLY A 64 11.50 -4.95 -5.56
N PRO A 65 12.01 -5.77 -6.50
CA PRO A 65 11.47 -7.10 -6.72
C PRO A 65 11.90 -8.05 -5.61
N ARG A 66 11.66 -7.68 -4.38
CA ARG A 66 11.97 -8.49 -3.22
C ARG A 66 10.73 -9.19 -2.73
N GLN A 67 10.88 -10.47 -2.43
CA GLN A 67 9.81 -11.20 -1.79
C GLN A 67 9.69 -10.72 -0.35
N GLY A 68 8.46 -10.61 0.15
CA GLY A 68 8.21 -10.19 1.52
C GLY A 68 7.42 -8.89 1.57
N ILE A 69 7.69 -8.09 2.60
CA ILE A 69 6.98 -6.82 2.81
C ILE A 69 7.51 -5.78 1.85
N ASP A 70 6.60 -5.16 1.08
CA ASP A 70 6.93 -4.10 0.16
C ASP A 70 6.77 -2.73 0.82
N HIS A 71 5.62 -2.48 1.37
CA HIS A 71 5.36 -1.21 2.07
C HIS A 71 4.16 -1.35 2.99
N ILE A 72 4.02 -0.38 3.88
CA ILE A 72 2.81 -0.24 4.68
C ILE A 72 2.00 0.94 4.16
N GLY A 73 0.70 0.87 4.28
CA GLY A 73 -0.18 1.95 3.86
C GLY A 73 -0.93 2.52 5.04
N VAL A 74 -0.90 3.85 5.17
CA VAL A 74 -1.69 4.55 6.18
C VAL A 74 -2.63 5.52 5.48
N ARG A 75 -3.80 5.67 6.04
CA ARG A 75 -4.86 6.46 5.44
C ARG A 75 -5.06 7.76 6.17
N VAL A 76 -5.32 8.82 5.42
CA VAL A 76 -5.67 10.12 5.97
C VAL A 76 -6.92 10.64 5.26
N ASP A 77 -7.62 11.57 5.90
CA ASP A 77 -8.80 12.16 5.31
C ASP A 77 -8.44 13.28 4.34
N ASP A 78 -7.40 14.05 4.66
CA ASP A 78 -6.96 15.18 3.85
C ASP A 78 -5.49 14.99 3.49
N LEU A 79 -5.25 14.48 2.30
CA LEU A 79 -3.88 14.16 1.88
C LEU A 79 -3.03 15.40 1.70
N ASP A 80 -3.61 16.51 1.22
CA ASP A 80 -2.83 17.72 1.03
C ASP A 80 -2.32 18.25 2.38
N ALA A 81 -3.17 18.25 3.40
CA ALA A 81 -2.76 18.66 4.73
C ALA A 81 -1.73 17.70 5.33
N ALA A 82 -1.94 16.39 5.11
CA ALA A 82 -1.00 15.38 5.60
C ALA A 82 0.36 15.53 4.94
N PHE A 83 0.38 15.80 3.63
CA PHE A 83 1.63 15.98 2.91
C PHE A 83 2.41 17.19 3.43
N ALA A 84 1.69 18.31 3.66
CA ALA A 84 2.32 19.49 4.24
C ALA A 84 2.90 19.18 5.63
N HIS A 85 2.18 18.41 6.42
CA HIS A 85 2.65 17.97 7.74
C HIS A 85 3.92 17.11 7.62
N LEU A 86 3.94 16.18 6.67
CA LEU A 86 5.10 15.33 6.46
C LEU A 86 6.33 16.13 6.07
N LEU A 87 6.16 17.11 5.19
CA LEU A 87 7.26 17.99 4.80
C LEU A 87 7.76 18.80 6.00
N ALA A 88 6.84 19.37 6.77
CA ALA A 88 7.21 20.16 7.95
C ALA A 88 7.89 19.31 9.01
N SER A 89 7.59 18.01 9.05
CA SER A 89 8.18 17.08 10.01
C SER A 89 9.53 16.51 9.55
N GLY A 90 9.98 16.90 8.35
CA GLY A 90 11.26 16.43 7.82
C GLY A 90 11.23 15.05 7.20
N ALA A 91 10.05 14.55 6.82
CA ALA A 91 9.96 13.25 6.18
C ALA A 91 10.64 13.26 4.81
N GLN A 92 11.30 12.17 4.50
CA GLN A 92 11.95 12.00 3.19
C GLN A 92 10.90 11.55 2.18
N VAL A 93 10.57 12.44 1.23
CA VAL A 93 9.58 12.14 0.21
C VAL A 93 10.23 11.31 -0.90
N ILE A 94 9.64 10.16 -1.21
CA ILE A 94 10.08 9.30 -2.31
C ILE A 94 9.26 9.58 -3.56
N ALA A 95 7.94 9.77 -3.39
CA ALA A 95 7.06 10.16 -4.49
C ALA A 95 6.04 11.16 -3.98
N PRO A 96 5.86 12.30 -4.68
CA PRO A 96 4.88 13.29 -4.24
C PRO A 96 3.45 12.79 -4.48
N ILE A 97 2.47 13.59 -4.06
CA ILE A 97 1.07 13.25 -4.25
C ILE A 97 0.80 12.98 -5.72
N GLN A 98 0.15 11.85 -5.99
CA GLN A 98 -0.22 11.45 -7.34
C GLN A 98 -1.43 10.54 -7.28
N PRO A 99 -2.18 10.45 -8.38
CA PRO A 99 -3.26 9.46 -8.44
C PRO A 99 -2.67 8.05 -8.48
N ILE A 100 -3.23 7.17 -7.66
CA ILE A 100 -2.83 5.76 -7.63
C ILE A 100 -3.79 4.95 -8.50
N ARG A 101 -5.08 5.17 -8.29
CA ARG A 101 -6.15 4.60 -9.09
C ARG A 101 -7.41 5.41 -8.82
N ALA A 102 -8.51 5.07 -9.48
CA ALA A 102 -9.77 5.79 -9.30
C ALA A 102 -10.13 5.88 -7.81
N GLY A 103 -10.36 7.10 -7.33
CA GLY A 103 -10.74 7.34 -5.96
C GLY A 103 -9.60 7.29 -4.95
N VAL A 104 -8.36 7.08 -5.40
CA VAL A 104 -7.22 6.96 -4.48
C VAL A 104 -6.08 7.83 -4.95
N ARG A 105 -5.65 8.76 -4.09
CA ARG A 105 -4.41 9.53 -4.28
C ARG A 105 -3.46 9.17 -3.16
N GLY A 106 -2.19 9.26 -3.41
CA GLY A 106 -1.21 8.94 -2.40
C GLY A 106 0.14 9.55 -2.66
N CYS A 107 0.97 9.50 -1.63
CA CYS A 107 2.37 9.84 -1.74
C CYS A 107 3.16 8.76 -1.01
N PHE A 108 4.46 8.71 -1.26
CA PHE A 108 5.33 7.75 -0.59
C PHE A 108 6.44 8.48 0.13
N VAL A 109 6.70 8.07 1.37
CA VAL A 109 7.82 8.58 2.16
C VAL A 109 8.62 7.40 2.68
N ARG A 110 9.86 7.64 3.06
CA ARG A 110 10.74 6.62 3.62
C ARG A 110 10.92 6.86 5.10
N ALA A 111 10.58 5.87 5.90
CA ALA A 111 10.85 5.88 7.33
C ALA A 111 12.26 5.34 7.59
N PRO A 112 12.81 5.59 8.78
CA PRO A 112 14.13 5.03 9.13
C PRO A 112 14.15 3.52 8.96
N GLY A 113 15.27 2.98 8.51
CA GLY A 113 15.40 1.55 8.26
C GLY A 113 14.91 1.13 6.90
N GLU A 114 14.82 2.09 5.95
CA GLU A 114 14.43 1.81 4.56
C GLU A 114 12.99 1.31 4.44
N ILE A 115 12.13 1.71 5.36
CA ILE A 115 10.72 1.29 5.32
C ILE A 115 9.93 2.24 4.44
N LEU A 116 9.34 1.71 3.38
CA LEU A 116 8.51 2.50 2.48
C LEU A 116 7.10 2.62 3.06
N VAL A 117 6.60 3.85 3.11
CA VAL A 117 5.27 4.13 3.65
C VAL A 117 4.45 4.87 2.60
N GLU A 118 3.31 4.31 2.25
CA GLU A 118 2.32 4.96 1.40
C GLU A 118 1.34 5.71 2.28
N VAL A 119 1.15 7.01 2.04
CA VAL A 119 0.14 7.80 2.73
C VAL A 119 -0.93 8.10 1.70
N LEU A 120 -2.15 7.64 1.93
CA LEU A 120 -3.18 7.69 0.90
C LEU A 120 -4.50 8.22 1.43
N GLU A 121 -5.29 8.69 0.49
CA GLU A 121 -6.63 9.20 0.72
C GLU A 121 -7.56 8.41 -0.19
N ARG A 122 -8.65 7.90 0.37
CA ARG A 122 -9.65 7.17 -0.39
C ARG A 122 -10.93 7.98 -0.44
N ARG A 123 -11.51 8.12 -1.61
CA ARG A 123 -12.77 8.81 -1.79
C ARG A 123 -13.89 7.78 -1.90
N PRO A 124 -15.09 8.14 -1.46
CA PRO A 124 -16.22 7.22 -1.60
C PRO A 124 -16.41 6.78 -3.05
N ALA A 125 -16.88 5.55 -3.24
CA ALA A 125 -17.03 4.97 -4.56
C ALA A 125 -17.94 5.82 -5.46
N GLU A 126 -19.00 6.37 -4.93
CA GLU A 126 -19.92 7.19 -5.69
C GLU A 126 -19.27 8.48 -6.20
N MET A 127 -18.15 8.87 -5.67
CA MET A 127 -17.41 10.03 -6.13
C MET A 127 -16.34 9.65 -7.13
N SER A 128 -15.98 8.39 -7.20
CA SER A 128 -14.85 7.95 -8.00
C SER A 128 -15.21 7.66 -9.45
N PHE A 129 -16.49 7.55 -9.76
CA PHE A 129 -16.91 7.20 -11.12
C PHE A 129 -17.92 8.16 -11.70
N ASN A 130 -18.13 9.27 -11.08
CA ASN A 130 -19.03 10.31 -11.61
C ASN A 130 -18.31 11.21 -12.57
#